data_7322fa5c29f8e40dc069c53d4f1eb2fd
#
_entry.id   7322fa5c29f8e40dc069c53d4f1eb2fd
#
_cell.length_a   1.000
_cell.length_b   1.000
_cell.length_c   1.000
_cell.angle_alpha   90.00
_cell.angle_beta   90.00
_cell.angle_gamma   90.00
#
_symmetry.space_group_name_H-M   'P 1'
#
loop_
_entity.id
_entity.type
_entity.pdbx_description
1 polymer ?
#
loop_
_entity_poly.entity_id
_entity_poly.type
_entity_poly.pdbx_seq_one_letter_code
_entity_poly.pdbx_strand_id
1 'polypeptide(L)'
;MYKILAGFGSIVRSLWMVFSHVTRKRDTILYPEVPAEQIVPPRFRGRIVLTRDPDGEERCVACNLCAVACPVGCISLQKAEKEDGRWYPEFFRINFSRCIFCGMCEEACPTTAIQMTPDFELGEYVRQDLVYEKENLLISGPGK
;
A
#
# COMPACT_ATOMS: atom_id res chain seq x y z
N MET A 1 -39.94 -39.42 16.93
CA MET A 1 -40.76 -38.61 16.04
C MET A 1 -40.48 -37.09 16.21
N TYR A 2 -40.48 -36.52 17.42
CA TYR A 2 -40.19 -35.10 17.69
C TYR A 2 -38.85 -34.61 17.17
N LYS A 3 -37.74 -35.38 17.33
CA LYS A 3 -36.42 -35.00 16.86
C LYS A 3 -36.33 -34.90 15.32
N ILE A 4 -37.06 -35.71 14.59
CA ILE A 4 -37.09 -35.70 13.12
C ILE A 4 -37.86 -34.46 12.63
N LEU A 5 -38.97 -34.13 13.26
CA LEU A 5 -39.74 -32.92 12.93
C LEU A 5 -38.96 -31.63 13.23
N ALA A 6 -38.23 -31.61 14.36
CA ALA A 6 -37.34 -30.48 14.69
C ALA A 6 -36.21 -30.32 13.70
N GLY A 7 -35.58 -31.43 13.23
CA GLY A 7 -34.57 -31.45 12.21
C GLY A 7 -35.09 -30.90 10.86
N PHE A 8 -36.25 -31.33 10.45
CA PHE A 8 -36.87 -30.85 9.21
C PHE A 8 -37.20 -29.36 9.29
N GLY A 9 -37.74 -28.88 10.41
CA GLY A 9 -37.97 -27.44 10.63
C GLY A 9 -36.68 -26.60 10.54
N SER A 10 -35.56 -27.12 11.05
CA SER A 10 -34.24 -26.47 10.95
C SER A 10 -33.80 -26.35 9.52
N ILE A 11 -33.95 -27.40 8.72
CA ILE A 11 -33.56 -27.38 7.27
C ILE A 11 -34.41 -26.35 6.50
N VAL A 12 -35.72 -26.36 6.70
CA VAL A 12 -36.64 -25.40 6.04
C VAL A 12 -36.27 -23.96 6.39
N ARG A 13 -35.99 -23.70 7.67
CA ARG A 13 -35.57 -22.37 8.12
C ARG A 13 -34.26 -21.92 7.46
N SER A 14 -33.27 -22.82 7.36
CA SER A 14 -31.98 -22.51 6.72
C SER A 14 -32.17 -22.24 5.23
N LEU A 15 -32.93 -23.04 4.53
CA LEU A 15 -33.25 -22.80 3.12
C LEU A 15 -33.96 -21.47 2.90
N TRP A 16 -34.94 -21.14 3.75
CA TRP A 16 -35.62 -19.85 3.69
C TRP A 16 -34.70 -18.68 3.92
N MET A 17 -33.75 -18.78 4.86
CA MET A 17 -32.75 -17.76 5.11
C MET A 17 -31.87 -17.52 3.86
N VAL A 18 -31.35 -18.58 3.25
CA VAL A 18 -30.52 -18.49 2.04
C VAL A 18 -31.34 -17.92 0.89
N PHE A 19 -32.56 -18.37 0.69
CA PHE A 19 -33.44 -17.89 -0.37
C PHE A 19 -33.77 -16.39 -0.22
N SER A 20 -33.89 -15.88 0.99
CA SER A 20 -34.14 -14.45 1.25
C SER A 20 -32.96 -13.55 0.78
N HIS A 21 -31.77 -14.09 0.58
CA HIS A 21 -30.62 -13.33 0.08
C HIS A 21 -30.68 -13.07 -1.43
N VAL A 22 -31.52 -13.80 -2.18
CA VAL A 22 -31.69 -13.59 -3.63
C VAL A 22 -32.15 -12.16 -3.96
N THR A 23 -32.96 -11.56 -3.07
CA THR A 23 -33.52 -10.22 -3.25
C THR A 23 -32.70 -9.11 -2.61
N ARG A 24 -31.63 -9.45 -1.89
CA ARG A 24 -30.76 -8.45 -1.23
C ARG A 24 -29.79 -7.82 -2.21
N LYS A 25 -29.43 -6.57 -1.95
CA LYS A 25 -28.34 -5.89 -2.67
C LYS A 25 -27.03 -6.66 -2.45
N ARG A 26 -26.24 -6.80 -3.51
CA ARG A 26 -24.92 -7.42 -3.44
C ARG A 26 -23.97 -6.61 -2.55
N ASP A 27 -23.22 -7.29 -1.69
CA ASP A 27 -22.17 -6.71 -0.88
C ASP A 27 -20.80 -6.80 -1.58
N THR A 28 -20.71 -7.61 -2.65
CA THR A 28 -19.49 -7.78 -3.44
C THR A 28 -19.20 -6.54 -4.28
N ILE A 29 -17.97 -6.09 -4.23
CA ILE A 29 -17.47 -4.98 -5.05
C ILE A 29 -16.97 -5.53 -6.38
N LEU A 30 -17.46 -4.97 -7.48
CA LEU A 30 -17.07 -5.37 -8.83
C LEU A 30 -15.84 -4.55 -9.25
N TYR A 31 -14.67 -5.09 -9.04
CA TYR A 31 -13.43 -4.54 -9.57
C TYR A 31 -13.23 -5.07 -11.01
N PRO A 32 -12.83 -4.26 -12.01
CA PRO A 32 -12.40 -2.85 -11.94
C PRO A 32 -13.50 -1.80 -12.17
N GLU A 33 -14.79 -2.19 -12.24
CA GLU A 33 -15.92 -1.30 -12.54
C GLU A 33 -16.09 -0.21 -11.48
N VAL A 34 -15.77 -0.54 -10.21
CA VAL A 34 -15.79 0.42 -9.09
C VAL A 34 -14.39 1.03 -8.93
N PRO A 35 -14.26 2.36 -8.91
CA PRO A 35 -12.97 3.02 -8.71
C PRO A 35 -12.25 2.57 -7.44
N ALA A 36 -10.94 2.37 -7.53
CA ALA A 36 -10.09 1.92 -6.42
C ALA A 36 -10.23 2.80 -5.16
N GLU A 37 -10.41 4.11 -5.34
CA GLU A 37 -10.60 5.08 -4.25
C GLU A 37 -11.83 4.81 -3.37
N GLN A 38 -12.85 4.14 -3.89
CA GLN A 38 -14.05 3.75 -3.15
C GLN A 38 -13.89 2.42 -2.42
N ILE A 39 -12.91 1.60 -2.84
CA ILE A 39 -12.67 0.27 -2.31
C ILE A 39 -11.70 0.32 -1.13
N VAL A 40 -10.69 1.19 -1.25
CA VAL A 40 -9.54 1.22 -0.35
C VAL A 40 -9.71 2.32 0.70
N PRO A 41 -9.56 2.02 2.00
CA PRO A 41 -9.63 3.03 3.04
C PRO A 41 -8.44 4.01 2.93
N PRO A 42 -8.60 5.29 3.36
CA PRO A 42 -7.54 6.30 3.27
C PRO A 42 -6.23 5.95 4.01
N ARG A 43 -6.32 5.04 4.99
CA ARG A 43 -5.16 4.57 5.77
C ARG A 43 -4.62 3.23 5.27
N PHE A 44 -4.91 2.88 4.03
CA PHE A 44 -4.38 1.68 3.42
C PHE A 44 -2.86 1.80 3.23
N ARG A 45 -2.15 0.70 3.43
CA ARG A 45 -0.70 0.59 3.24
C ARG A 45 -0.41 0.02 1.85
N GLY A 46 -0.51 0.88 0.83
CA GLY A 46 -0.21 0.50 -0.54
C GLY A 46 1.19 0.96 -0.98
N ARG A 47 1.32 1.42 -2.21
CA ARG A 47 2.60 1.80 -2.80
C ARG A 47 3.32 2.88 -1.99
N ILE A 48 4.61 2.68 -1.77
CA ILE A 48 5.48 3.65 -1.12
C ILE A 48 5.96 4.68 -2.14
N VAL A 49 5.95 5.95 -1.74
CA VAL A 49 6.40 7.08 -2.55
C VAL A 49 7.36 7.97 -1.78
N LEU A 50 8.17 8.73 -2.51
CA LEU A 50 8.99 9.80 -1.97
C LEU A 50 8.31 11.15 -2.22
N THR A 51 8.29 12.00 -1.22
CA THR A 51 7.63 13.30 -1.26
C THR A 51 8.61 14.43 -1.47
N ARG A 52 8.09 15.55 -2.00
CA ARG A 52 8.81 16.81 -2.15
C ARG A 52 8.28 17.87 -1.17
N ASP A 53 9.10 18.84 -0.88
CA ASP A 53 8.68 20.05 -0.22
C ASP A 53 7.83 20.92 -1.16
N PRO A 54 7.04 21.88 -0.65
CA PRO A 54 6.28 22.82 -1.48
C PRO A 54 7.18 23.59 -2.47
N ASP A 55 8.43 23.78 -2.13
CA ASP A 55 9.45 24.44 -2.97
C ASP A 55 9.97 23.54 -4.09
N GLY A 56 9.49 22.28 -4.18
CA GLY A 56 9.89 21.29 -5.18
C GLY A 56 11.15 20.49 -4.83
N GLU A 57 11.81 20.79 -3.72
CA GLU A 57 12.99 20.07 -3.24
C GLU A 57 12.61 18.68 -2.70
N GLU A 58 13.54 17.73 -2.81
CA GLU A 58 13.37 16.38 -2.23
C GLU A 58 13.44 16.47 -0.69
N ARG A 59 12.45 15.95 0.02
CA ARG A 59 12.47 15.91 1.49
C ARG A 59 13.50 14.94 2.06
N CYS A 60 13.87 13.94 1.27
CA CYS A 60 14.78 12.90 1.71
C CYS A 60 16.20 13.45 1.91
N VAL A 61 16.74 13.26 3.10
CA VAL A 61 18.13 13.64 3.48
C VAL A 61 19.06 12.43 3.52
N ALA A 62 18.67 11.32 2.94
CA ALA A 62 19.46 10.09 2.85
C ALA A 62 20.03 9.59 4.21
N CYS A 63 19.26 9.70 5.30
CA CYS A 63 19.70 9.30 6.65
C CYS A 63 19.75 7.77 6.85
N ASN A 64 19.27 6.97 5.91
CA ASN A 64 19.28 5.50 5.90
C ASN A 64 18.39 4.82 6.96
N LEU A 65 17.64 5.54 7.78
CA LEU A 65 16.80 4.97 8.83
C LEU A 65 15.71 4.05 8.28
N CYS A 66 15.12 4.40 7.12
CA CYS A 66 14.10 3.57 6.47
C CYS A 66 14.65 2.21 6.00
N ALA A 67 15.90 2.16 5.54
CA ALA A 67 16.53 0.90 5.12
C ALA A 67 16.89 0.03 6.34
N VAL A 68 17.35 0.64 7.44
CA VAL A 68 17.64 -0.07 8.69
C VAL A 68 16.36 -0.61 9.35
N ALA A 69 15.26 0.16 9.32
CA ALA A 69 13.97 -0.25 9.87
C ALA A 69 13.27 -1.32 9.04
N CYS A 70 13.70 -1.56 7.81
CA CYS A 70 13.04 -2.51 6.91
C CYS A 70 13.34 -3.96 7.30
N PRO A 71 12.34 -4.76 7.73
CA PRO A 71 12.56 -6.13 8.19
C PRO A 71 13.00 -7.09 7.08
N VAL A 72 12.70 -6.76 5.81
CA VAL A 72 13.03 -7.59 4.64
C VAL A 72 14.20 -7.04 3.81
N GLY A 73 14.78 -5.89 4.22
CA GLY A 73 15.92 -5.29 3.53
C GLY A 73 15.66 -4.97 2.06
N CYS A 74 14.45 -4.46 1.72
CA CYS A 74 14.08 -4.17 0.34
C CYS A 74 14.44 -2.74 -0.12
N ILE A 75 14.96 -1.90 0.78
CA ILE A 75 15.32 -0.52 0.51
C ILE A 75 16.85 -0.40 0.45
N SER A 76 17.36 0.23 -0.60
CA SER A 76 18.77 0.58 -0.75
C SER A 76 18.90 2.01 -1.23
N LEU A 77 19.84 2.73 -0.66
CA LEU A 77 20.09 4.13 -1.00
C LEU A 77 21.57 4.47 -0.77
N GLN A 78 22.06 5.49 -1.45
CA GLN A 78 23.37 6.09 -1.23
C GLN A 78 23.20 7.58 -1.07
N LYS A 79 23.86 8.14 -0.08
CA LYS A 79 23.87 9.58 0.18
C LYS A 79 24.91 10.29 -0.64
N ALA A 80 24.58 11.49 -1.11
CA ALA A 80 25.49 12.45 -1.69
C ALA A 80 25.24 13.83 -1.07
N GLU A 81 26.19 14.74 -1.22
CA GLU A 81 26.09 16.11 -0.74
C GLU A 81 25.96 17.07 -1.93
N LYS A 82 24.99 17.98 -1.86
CA LYS A 82 24.83 19.07 -2.83
C LYS A 82 25.88 20.16 -2.54
N GLU A 83 26.11 21.03 -3.50
CA GLU A 83 26.98 22.22 -3.35
C GLU A 83 26.56 23.12 -2.17
N ASP A 84 25.28 23.11 -1.81
CA ASP A 84 24.70 23.84 -0.66
C ASP A 84 24.95 23.16 0.70
N GLY A 85 25.68 22.03 0.74
CA GLY A 85 25.92 21.25 1.95
C GLY A 85 24.73 20.40 2.41
N ARG A 86 23.63 20.35 1.66
CA ARG A 86 22.48 19.50 1.96
C ARG A 86 22.71 18.09 1.47
N TRP A 87 22.43 17.12 2.35
CA TRP A 87 22.44 15.71 2.01
C TRP A 87 21.18 15.32 1.23
N TYR A 88 21.35 14.49 0.18
CA TYR A 88 20.27 13.93 -0.61
C TYR A 88 20.61 12.51 -1.05
N PRO A 89 19.63 11.67 -1.46
CA PRO A 89 19.92 10.37 -2.03
C PRO A 89 20.38 10.51 -3.47
N GLU A 90 21.61 10.09 -3.76
CA GLU A 90 22.13 9.98 -5.12
C GLU A 90 21.29 8.96 -5.91
N PHE A 91 21.11 7.78 -5.32
CA PHE A 91 20.08 6.84 -5.75
C PHE A 91 19.22 6.40 -4.55
N PHE A 92 18.00 6.03 -4.84
CA PHE A 92 17.08 5.44 -3.89
C PHE A 92 16.27 4.36 -4.60
N ARG A 93 16.28 3.15 -4.07
CA ARG A 93 15.66 2.00 -4.71
C ARG A 93 14.84 1.22 -3.72
N ILE A 94 13.63 0.82 -4.14
CA ILE A 94 12.78 -0.10 -3.39
C ILE A 94 12.46 -1.31 -4.27
N ASN A 95 12.73 -2.50 -3.75
CA ASN A 95 12.32 -3.73 -4.39
C ASN A 95 10.93 -4.16 -3.88
N PHE A 96 9.88 -3.78 -4.60
CA PHE A 96 8.50 -4.12 -4.24
C PHE A 96 8.18 -5.61 -4.32
N SER A 97 8.97 -6.40 -5.06
CA SER A 97 8.80 -7.85 -5.09
C SER A 97 9.13 -8.54 -3.75
N ARG A 98 9.80 -7.83 -2.84
CA ARG A 98 10.13 -8.30 -1.49
C ARG A 98 9.39 -7.53 -0.39
N CYS A 99 8.86 -6.36 -0.70
CA CYS A 99 8.19 -5.50 0.26
C CYS A 99 6.94 -6.17 0.81
N ILE A 100 6.75 -6.12 2.13
CA ILE A 100 5.56 -6.63 2.84
C ILE A 100 4.58 -5.52 3.23
N PHE A 101 4.82 -4.29 2.79
CA PHE A 101 3.97 -3.12 3.03
C PHE A 101 3.67 -2.87 4.53
N CYS A 102 4.62 -3.14 5.41
CA CYS A 102 4.45 -3.02 6.86
C CYS A 102 4.38 -1.57 7.37
N GLY A 103 4.89 -0.58 6.62
CA GLY A 103 4.89 0.84 6.98
C GLY A 103 6.01 1.30 7.91
N MET A 104 6.89 0.39 8.39
CA MET A 104 7.97 0.76 9.31
C MET A 104 8.94 1.80 8.74
N CYS A 105 9.13 1.84 7.42
CA CYS A 105 9.95 2.82 6.75
C CYS A 105 9.36 4.25 6.83
N GLU A 106 8.02 4.37 6.77
CA GLU A 106 7.31 5.64 6.95
C GLU A 106 7.42 6.11 8.40
N GLU A 107 7.21 5.21 9.37
CA GLU A 107 7.31 5.52 10.81
C GLU A 107 8.73 5.92 11.23
N ALA A 108 9.75 5.32 10.61
CA ALA A 108 11.16 5.60 10.92
C ALA A 108 11.68 6.89 10.26
N CYS A 109 10.95 7.51 9.34
CA CYS A 109 11.41 8.66 8.58
C CYS A 109 11.23 9.97 9.35
N PRO A 110 12.31 10.67 9.76
CA PRO A 110 12.20 11.91 10.54
C PRO A 110 11.70 13.10 9.72
N THR A 111 11.89 13.06 8.39
CA THR A 111 11.51 14.15 7.48
C THR A 111 10.17 13.89 6.78
N THR A 112 9.47 12.80 7.10
CA THR A 112 8.26 12.37 6.40
C THR A 112 8.42 12.29 4.87
N ALA A 113 9.64 12.05 4.41
CA ALA A 113 9.99 11.99 2.99
C ALA A 113 9.43 10.73 2.32
N ILE A 114 9.36 9.62 3.06
CA ILE A 114 8.81 8.35 2.58
C ILE A 114 7.41 8.19 3.15
N GLN A 115 6.44 7.94 2.28
CA GLN A 115 5.03 7.80 2.68
C GLN A 115 4.36 6.66 1.94
N MET A 116 3.35 6.07 2.56
CA MET A 116 2.50 5.06 1.93
C MET A 116 1.27 5.72 1.31
N THR A 117 0.89 5.26 0.13
CA THR A 117 -0.29 5.71 -0.58
C THR A 117 -1.36 4.61 -0.60
N PRO A 118 -2.62 4.91 -0.88
CA PRO A 118 -3.65 3.90 -1.06
C PRO A 118 -3.56 3.17 -2.40
N ASP A 119 -2.58 3.49 -3.24
CA ASP A 119 -2.36 2.86 -4.53
C ASP A 119 -1.86 1.41 -4.34
N PHE A 120 -2.55 0.45 -4.94
CA PHE A 120 -2.28 -0.98 -4.81
C PHE A 120 -2.05 -1.69 -6.16
N GLU A 121 -2.21 -0.97 -7.28
CA GLU A 121 -2.07 -1.54 -8.62
C GLU A 121 -0.59 -1.64 -8.99
N LEU A 122 0.06 -2.70 -8.52
CA LEU A 122 1.50 -2.98 -8.69
C LEU A 122 1.75 -4.25 -9.52
N GLY A 123 0.76 -4.69 -10.29
CA GLY A 123 0.88 -5.90 -11.10
C GLY A 123 1.79 -5.69 -12.31
N GLU A 124 2.93 -6.38 -12.36
CA GLU A 124 3.88 -6.35 -13.47
C GLU A 124 4.14 -7.74 -14.03
N TYR A 125 4.45 -7.84 -15.32
CA TYR A 125 4.75 -9.11 -15.98
C TYR A 125 6.15 -9.61 -15.65
N VAL A 126 7.08 -8.70 -15.42
CA VAL A 126 8.49 -9.00 -15.18
C VAL A 126 8.86 -8.54 -13.78
N ARG A 127 9.50 -9.43 -13.01
CA ARG A 127 9.86 -9.15 -11.62
C ARG A 127 10.79 -7.94 -11.46
N GLN A 128 11.64 -7.68 -12.44
CA GLN A 128 12.57 -6.56 -12.44
C GLN A 128 11.84 -5.21 -12.44
N ASP A 129 10.67 -5.13 -13.07
CA ASP A 129 9.87 -3.90 -13.15
C ASP A 129 9.27 -3.49 -11.79
N LEU A 130 9.26 -4.42 -10.83
CA LEU A 130 8.91 -4.14 -9.42
C LEU A 130 10.08 -3.52 -8.62
N VAL A 131 11.20 -3.25 -9.24
CA VAL A 131 12.30 -2.52 -8.62
C VAL A 131 12.21 -1.06 -9.04
N TYR A 132 11.66 -0.24 -8.15
CA TYR A 132 11.44 1.18 -8.41
C TYR A 132 12.66 2.00 -8.00
N GLU A 133 13.12 2.81 -8.92
CA GLU A 133 14.19 3.78 -8.72
C GLU A 133 13.62 5.12 -8.19
N LYS A 134 14.49 6.02 -7.80
CA LYS A 134 14.13 7.32 -7.19
C LYS A 134 13.12 8.10 -8.04
N GLU A 135 13.32 8.14 -9.36
CA GLU A 135 12.47 8.87 -10.30
C GLU A 135 11.02 8.34 -10.30
N ASN A 136 10.87 7.02 -10.19
CA ASN A 136 9.55 6.36 -10.17
C ASN A 136 8.85 6.50 -8.81
N LEU A 137 9.61 6.78 -7.75
CA LEU A 137 9.10 6.92 -6.38
C LEU A 137 8.71 8.36 -6.07
N LEU A 138 9.34 9.35 -6.72
CA LEU A 138 9.10 10.77 -6.47
C LEU A 138 7.75 11.21 -7.04
N ILE A 139 6.85 11.63 -6.17
CA ILE A 139 5.58 12.24 -6.58
C ILE A 139 5.73 13.75 -6.76
N SER A 140 4.95 14.30 -7.71
CA SER A 140 4.87 15.74 -7.91
C SER A 140 3.98 16.36 -6.83
N GLY A 141 4.58 17.01 -5.85
CA GLY A 141 3.90 17.75 -4.80
C GLY A 141 4.20 17.28 -3.38
N PRO A 142 3.74 18.07 -2.39
CA PRO A 142 3.82 17.66 -1.00
C PRO A 142 2.98 16.39 -0.81
N GLY A 143 3.55 15.43 -0.11
CA GLY A 143 2.79 14.27 0.34
C GLY A 143 1.62 14.65 1.27
N LYS A 144 1.04 13.63 1.93
CA LYS A 144 -0.05 13.83 2.91
C LYS A 144 0.34 14.77 4.03
#